data_51e246fc627250a4b77f9c1123df9e34
#
_entry.id   51e246fc627250a4b77f9c1123df9e34
#
_cell.length_a   1.000
_cell.length_b   1.000
_cell.length_c   1.000
_cell.angle_alpha   90.00
_cell.angle_beta   90.00
_cell.angle_gamma   90.00
#
_symmetry.space_group_name_H-M   'P 1'
#
loop_
_entity.id
_entity.type
_entity.pdbx_description
1 polymer ?
#
loop_
_entity_poly.entity_id
_entity_poly.type
_entity_poly.pdbx_seq_one_letter_code
_entity_poly.pdbx_strand_id
1 'polypeptide(L)' 'MNGRLNKVQMLAKIMLMKDGLHNHQWYPHWNDNERAAAQMILNNVLDVLDEYWE' A
#
# COMPACT_ATOMS: atom_id res chain seq x y z
N MET A 1 15.31 -19.35 -6.72
CA MET A 1 14.60 -18.50 -5.96
C MET A 1 13.22 -18.36 -6.42
N ASN A 2 12.39 -18.05 -5.64
CA ASN A 2 11.13 -17.98 -5.98
C ASN A 2 10.64 -16.64 -5.89
N GLY A 3 10.52 -15.81 -6.38
CA GLY A 3 9.99 -14.52 -6.38
C GLY A 3 8.71 -14.31 -5.61
N ARG A 4 8.34 -15.22 -4.79
CA ARG A 4 7.07 -15.12 -4.10
C ARG A 4 7.24 -14.38 -2.78
N LEU A 5 6.37 -13.42 -2.51
CA LEU A 5 6.40 -12.68 -1.27
C LEU A 5 5.55 -13.40 -0.22
N ASN A 6 5.98 -13.36 1.03
CA ASN A 6 5.12 -13.84 2.10
C ASN A 6 4.25 -12.67 2.58
N LYS A 7 3.33 -12.95 3.51
CA LYS A 7 2.37 -11.95 3.98
C LYS A 7 3.07 -10.75 4.58
N VAL A 8 4.11 -10.97 5.38
CA VAL A 8 4.82 -9.87 6.03
C VAL A 8 5.47 -8.96 4.99
N GLN A 9 6.07 -9.55 3.96
CA GLN A 9 6.70 -8.77 2.90
C GLN A 9 5.68 -7.98 2.08
N MET A 10 4.51 -8.57 1.82
CA MET A 10 3.44 -7.89 1.11
C MET A 10 2.92 -6.71 1.90
N LEU A 11 2.70 -6.90 3.20
CA LEU A 11 2.26 -5.81 4.06
C LEU A 11 3.29 -4.69 4.11
N ALA A 12 4.57 -5.05 4.21
CA ALA A 12 5.63 -4.05 4.26
C ALA A 12 5.67 -3.22 2.97
N LYS A 13 5.49 -3.86 1.82
CA LYS A 13 5.48 -3.13 0.55
C LYS A 13 4.30 -2.18 0.46
N ILE A 14 3.14 -2.59 0.93
CA ILE A 14 1.96 -1.71 0.91
C ILE A 14 2.14 -0.54 1.87
N MET A 15 2.73 -0.77 3.03
CA MET A 15 3.01 0.30 3.95
C MET A 15 3.99 1.31 3.36
N LEU A 16 4.98 0.86 2.58
CA LEU A 16 5.87 1.75 1.87
C LEU A 16 5.14 2.60 0.84
N MET A 17 4.16 2.01 0.16
CA MET A 17 3.33 2.75 -0.78
C MET A 17 2.54 3.85 -0.07
N LYS A 18 1.97 3.53 1.07
CA LYS A 18 1.21 4.51 1.85
C LYS A 18 2.12 5.64 2.31
N ASP A 19 3.31 5.31 2.78
CA ASP A 19 4.28 6.32 3.20
C ASP A 19 4.69 7.22 2.04
N GLY A 20 4.93 6.61 0.88
CA GLY A 20 5.29 7.38 -0.32
C GLY A 20 4.21 8.36 -0.73
N LEU A 21 2.95 7.96 -0.63
CA LEU A 21 1.83 8.85 -0.91
C LEU A 21 1.72 9.96 0.14
N HIS A 22 1.88 9.61 1.40
CA HIS A 22 1.76 10.56 2.49
C HIS A 22 2.87 11.62 2.43
N ASN A 23 4.08 11.20 2.07
CA ASN A 23 5.23 12.10 2.03
C ASN A 23 5.38 12.84 0.71
N HIS A 24 4.44 12.68 -0.21
CA HIS A 24 4.49 13.30 -1.53
C HIS A 24 5.69 12.85 -2.36
N GLN A 25 6.29 11.70 -2.04
CA GLN A 25 7.37 11.13 -2.85
C GLN A 25 6.82 10.47 -4.10
N TRP A 26 5.62 9.89 -4.00
CA TRP A 26 4.95 9.26 -5.13
C TRP A 26 3.88 10.20 -5.65
N TYR A 27 3.86 10.40 -6.93
CA TYR A 27 2.84 11.21 -7.58
C TYR A 27 2.67 12.56 -6.88
N PRO A 28 3.74 13.35 -6.80
CA PRO A 28 3.69 14.62 -6.06
C PRO A 28 2.72 15.63 -6.65
N HIS A 29 2.30 15.40 -7.91
CA HIS A 29 1.34 16.30 -8.56
C HIS A 29 -0.12 16.00 -8.19
N TRP A 30 -0.37 14.91 -7.46
CA TRP A 30 -1.73 14.57 -7.05
C TRP A 30 -2.19 15.52 -5.95
N ASN A 31 -3.47 15.87 -5.97
CA ASN A 31 -4.04 16.70 -4.92
C ASN A 31 -4.46 15.82 -3.72
N ASP A 32 -4.97 16.46 -2.68
CA ASP A 32 -5.33 15.74 -1.45
C ASP A 32 -6.46 14.73 -1.67
N ASN A 33 -7.40 15.05 -2.54
CA ASN A 33 -8.50 14.13 -2.83
C ASN A 33 -7.99 12.86 -3.50
N GLU A 34 -7.05 13.01 -4.42
CA GLU A 34 -6.46 11.86 -5.10
C GLU A 34 -5.67 11.00 -4.13
N ARG A 35 -4.91 11.63 -3.26
CA ARG A 35 -4.16 10.90 -2.24
C ARG A 35 -5.09 10.17 -1.28
N ALA A 36 -6.17 10.83 -0.87
CA ALA A 36 -7.12 10.21 0.04
C ALA A 36 -7.75 8.97 -0.59
N ALA A 37 -8.12 9.05 -1.87
CA ALA A 37 -8.69 7.91 -2.58
C ALA A 37 -7.69 6.77 -2.67
N ALA A 38 -6.43 7.06 -2.97
CA ALA A 38 -5.39 6.04 -3.05
C ALA A 38 -5.15 5.40 -1.69
N GLN A 39 -5.14 6.19 -0.62
CA GLN A 39 -4.97 5.65 0.73
C GLN A 39 -6.14 4.73 1.09
N MET A 40 -7.35 5.09 0.71
CA MET A 40 -8.52 4.26 0.96
C MET A 40 -8.40 2.91 0.27
N ILE A 41 -7.97 2.91 -1.00
CA ILE A 41 -7.78 1.66 -1.74
C ILE A 41 -6.69 0.81 -1.08
N LEU A 42 -5.59 1.42 -0.67
CA LEU A 42 -4.52 0.67 -0.01
C LEU A 42 -4.98 0.10 1.33
N ASN A 43 -5.82 0.82 2.06
CA ASN A 43 -6.40 0.30 3.29
C ASN A 43 -7.26 -0.93 3.01
N ASN A 44 -8.04 -0.91 1.93
CA ASN A 44 -8.84 -2.07 1.54
C ASN A 44 -7.95 -3.26 1.18
N VAL A 45 -6.84 -3.00 0.51
CA VAL A 45 -5.88 -4.05 0.18
C VAL A 45 -5.29 -4.65 1.47
N LEU A 46 -4.96 -3.80 2.44
CA LEU A 46 -4.46 -4.28 3.72
C LEU A 46 -5.49 -5.17 4.43
N ASP A 47 -6.76 -4.79 4.37
CA ASP A 47 -7.82 -5.62 4.96
C ASP A 47 -7.89 -6.99 4.31
N VAL A 48 -7.77 -7.04 2.99
CA VAL A 48 -7.77 -8.30 2.27
C VAL A 48 -6.57 -9.15 2.68
N LEU A 49 -5.39 -8.53 2.77
CA LEU A 49 -4.20 -9.26 3.20
C LEU A 49 -4.29 -9.76 4.62
N ASP A 50 -5.01 -9.04 5.47
CA ASP A 50 -5.19 -9.46 6.86
C ASP A 50 -5.95 -10.77 6.95
N GLU A 51 -6.79 -11.07 5.96
CA GLU A 51 -7.53 -12.33 5.90
C GLU A 51 -6.76 -13.42 5.16
N TYR A 52 -5.60 -13.11 4.64
CA TYR A 52 -4.83 -14.05 3.84
C TYR A 52 -4.12 -15.07 4.74
N TRP A 53 -4.19 -16.34 4.36
CA TRP A 53 -3.50 -17.42 5.07
C TRP A 53 -2.23 -17.79 4.34
N GLU A 54 -1.14 -17.85 5.08
CA GLU A 54 0.13 -18.30 4.50
C GLU A 54 0.28 -19.80 4.63
#